data_dd492a97464cdf133d6fa298ff5bb140
#
_entry.id   dd492a97464cdf133d6fa298ff5bb140
#
_cell.length_a   1.000
_cell.length_b   1.000
_cell.length_c   1.000
_cell.angle_alpha   90.00
_cell.angle_beta   90.00
_cell.angle_gamma   90.00
#
_symmetry.space_group_name_H-M   'P 1'
#
loop_
_entity.id
_entity.type
_entity.pdbx_description
1 polymer ?
#
loop_
_entity_poly.entity_id
_entity_poly.type
_entity_poly.pdbx_seq_one_letter_code
_entity_poly.pdbx_strand_id
1 'polypeptide(L)'
;MTTLDLGDCETLLRNFYHIPENKPLYIKKIDKIQDGMKTLKVEYDVYAKLSGKNLINLNLTICEKSKLSIFIPIILNGNLDKYNPNSRYYNDICYTTISEDGTDIIMKDRQNEFIEKDRIVCQEDCYFSDYNYDTSKARCVCQVKECPQLFDGMNINKAKILENFKNFYNYINFKFLVCYKKLFNKKGFINNIGCYLILSIIFFHIFTILIFKIISFYSIETKIKKIAIEKYKYLYDKRNYRRQIKNKECDEFILSYIFMTTFIVYLKIIIFHLN
;
A
#
# COMPACT_ATOMS: atom_id res chain seq x y z
N MET A 1 29.89 -17.20 1.57
CA MET A 1 30.78 -16.05 1.79
C MET A 1 30.23 -14.87 1.01
N THR A 2 30.14 -13.70 1.63
CA THR A 2 29.67 -12.50 0.96
C THR A 2 30.70 -12.03 -0.07
N THR A 3 30.28 -11.32 -1.10
CA THR A 3 31.14 -10.68 -2.08
C THR A 3 30.79 -9.21 -2.17
N LEU A 4 31.82 -8.36 -2.40
CA LEU A 4 31.71 -6.91 -2.45
C LEU A 4 32.08 -6.44 -3.86
N ASP A 5 31.28 -5.53 -4.39
CA ASP A 5 31.58 -4.79 -5.61
C ASP A 5 31.57 -3.30 -5.26
N LEU A 6 32.66 -2.63 -5.48
CA LEU A 6 32.87 -1.22 -5.15
C LEU A 6 32.10 -0.27 -6.10
N GLY A 7 31.72 -0.74 -7.29
CA GLY A 7 31.01 0.07 -8.26
C GLY A 7 31.67 1.42 -8.54
N ASP A 8 30.92 2.51 -8.39
CA ASP A 8 31.43 3.87 -8.67
C ASP A 8 32.59 4.29 -7.77
N CYS A 9 32.67 3.71 -6.55
CA CYS A 9 33.77 4.00 -5.61
C CYS A 9 35.12 3.52 -6.18
N GLU A 10 35.17 2.40 -6.89
CA GLU A 10 36.40 1.94 -7.54
C GLU A 10 36.94 2.98 -8.51
N THR A 11 36.09 3.54 -9.35
CA THR A 11 36.44 4.57 -10.32
C THR A 11 36.97 5.84 -9.62
N LEU A 12 36.31 6.26 -8.54
CA LEU A 12 36.72 7.42 -7.75
C LEU A 12 38.07 7.21 -7.11
N LEU A 13 38.32 6.04 -6.51
CA LEU A 13 39.61 5.69 -5.91
C LEU A 13 40.73 5.65 -6.95
N ARG A 14 40.51 5.02 -8.10
CA ARG A 14 41.48 4.96 -9.19
C ARG A 14 41.85 6.33 -9.71
N ASN A 15 40.89 7.19 -9.91
CA ASN A 15 41.13 8.56 -10.38
C ASN A 15 41.86 9.39 -9.35
N PHE A 16 41.50 9.34 -8.08
CA PHE A 16 42.11 10.14 -7.02
C PHE A 16 43.56 9.73 -6.73
N TYR A 17 43.84 8.43 -6.68
CA TYR A 17 45.20 7.91 -6.40
C TYR A 17 46.03 7.62 -7.65
N HIS A 18 45.49 8.00 -8.84
CA HIS A 18 46.14 7.79 -10.14
C HIS A 18 46.54 6.32 -10.38
N ILE A 19 45.62 5.38 -10.02
CA ILE A 19 45.86 3.95 -10.15
C ILE A 19 45.41 3.51 -11.54
N PRO A 20 46.29 3.02 -12.41
CA PRO A 20 45.90 2.54 -13.73
C PRO A 20 45.01 1.30 -13.61
N GLU A 21 44.12 1.11 -14.62
CA GLU A 21 43.11 0.02 -14.64
C GLU A 21 43.77 -1.38 -14.58
N ASN A 22 44.96 -1.53 -15.13
CA ASN A 22 45.68 -2.79 -15.12
C ASN A 22 46.29 -3.18 -13.74
N LYS A 23 46.24 -2.28 -12.74
CA LYS A 23 46.68 -2.60 -11.38
C LYS A 23 45.50 -3.04 -10.54
N PRO A 24 45.61 -4.18 -9.81
CA PRO A 24 44.54 -4.66 -8.95
C PRO A 24 44.38 -3.79 -7.71
N LEU A 25 43.13 -3.61 -7.27
CA LEU A 25 42.79 -3.18 -5.91
C LEU A 25 42.61 -4.44 -5.04
N TYR A 26 43.07 -4.34 -3.80
CA TYR A 26 42.96 -5.42 -2.83
C TYR A 26 41.97 -5.01 -1.77
N ILE A 27 41.00 -5.88 -1.50
CA ILE A 27 39.95 -5.63 -0.53
C ILE A 27 40.11 -6.57 0.65
N LYS A 28 40.35 -6.01 1.84
CA LYS A 28 40.28 -6.75 3.10
C LYS A 28 38.85 -6.62 3.58
N LYS A 29 38.12 -7.72 3.65
CA LYS A 29 36.69 -7.77 4.05
C LYS A 29 36.55 -8.64 5.29
N ILE A 30 35.70 -8.19 6.22
CA ILE A 30 35.35 -8.91 7.45
C ILE A 30 33.84 -9.03 7.49
N ASP A 31 33.33 -10.26 7.53
CA ASP A 31 31.92 -10.57 7.74
C ASP A 31 31.70 -10.74 9.25
N LYS A 32 30.97 -9.86 9.88
CA LYS A 32 30.62 -9.91 11.31
C LYS A 32 29.22 -10.41 11.50
N ILE A 33 29.03 -11.40 12.35
CA ILE A 33 27.71 -11.82 12.81
C ILE A 33 27.36 -10.94 14.00
N GLN A 34 26.20 -10.30 13.95
CA GLN A 34 25.71 -9.49 15.05
C GLN A 34 24.57 -10.25 15.75
N ASP A 35 24.64 -10.32 17.07
CA ASP A 35 23.62 -11.01 17.87
C ASP A 35 22.24 -10.42 17.62
N GLY A 36 21.27 -11.29 17.33
CA GLY A 36 19.90 -10.90 17.01
C GLY A 36 19.65 -10.49 15.56
N MET A 37 20.67 -10.54 14.69
CA MET A 37 20.53 -10.33 13.25
C MET A 37 20.80 -11.62 12.47
N LYS A 38 19.95 -11.93 11.50
CA LYS A 38 20.23 -13.00 10.52
C LYS A 38 21.20 -12.54 9.43
N THR A 39 21.39 -11.25 9.31
CA THR A 39 22.22 -10.62 8.28
C THR A 39 23.62 -10.36 8.78
N LEU A 40 24.59 -10.60 7.89
CA LEU A 40 26.00 -10.31 8.16
C LEU A 40 26.25 -8.80 7.97
N LYS A 41 26.95 -8.18 8.92
CA LYS A 41 27.53 -6.86 8.75
C LYS A 41 28.90 -7.02 8.05
N VAL A 42 29.08 -6.30 6.94
CA VAL A 42 30.30 -6.34 6.15
C VAL A 42 31.12 -5.09 6.41
N GLU A 43 32.31 -5.27 6.96
CA GLU A 43 33.31 -4.20 7.08
C GLU A 43 34.42 -4.47 6.07
N TYR A 44 34.99 -3.41 5.46
CA TYR A 44 36.02 -3.56 4.44
C TYR A 44 36.99 -2.38 4.42
N ASP A 45 38.23 -2.69 4.05
CA ASP A 45 39.27 -1.74 3.72
C ASP A 45 39.80 -2.02 2.31
N VAL A 46 40.16 -0.98 1.59
CA VAL A 46 40.69 -1.08 0.22
C VAL A 46 42.16 -0.70 0.23
N TYR A 47 42.98 -1.51 -0.41
CA TYR A 47 44.41 -1.33 -0.50
C TYR A 47 44.88 -1.33 -1.95
N ALA A 48 45.95 -0.57 -2.24
CA ALA A 48 46.62 -0.60 -3.53
C ALA A 48 48.15 -0.53 -3.38
N LYS A 49 48.85 -0.99 -4.41
CA LYS A 49 50.29 -0.74 -4.59
C LYS A 49 50.47 0.52 -5.41
N LEU A 50 50.81 1.63 -4.76
CA LEU A 50 51.00 2.91 -5.45
C LEU A 50 52.42 3.03 -5.98
N SER A 51 53.42 2.96 -5.10
CA SER A 51 54.85 2.96 -5.45
C SER A 51 55.59 2.05 -4.47
N GLY A 52 56.27 1.02 -4.99
CA GLY A 52 57.00 0.07 -4.15
C GLY A 52 56.28 -1.25 -3.90
N LYS A 53 56.80 -2.01 -2.90
CA LYS A 53 56.29 -3.38 -2.59
C LYS A 53 55.12 -3.43 -1.60
N ASN A 54 54.89 -2.34 -0.86
CA ASN A 54 53.91 -2.33 0.23
C ASN A 54 52.52 -1.94 -0.25
N LEU A 55 51.52 -2.57 0.35
CA LEU A 55 50.11 -2.20 0.20
C LEU A 55 49.83 -0.97 1.08
N ILE A 56 49.17 0.02 0.50
CA ILE A 56 48.75 1.24 1.18
C ILE A 56 47.25 1.20 1.32
N ASN A 57 46.75 1.48 2.50
CA ASN A 57 45.31 1.63 2.74
C ASN A 57 44.78 2.92 2.08
N LEU A 58 43.77 2.80 1.27
CA LEU A 58 43.16 3.92 0.58
C LEU A 58 42.09 4.54 1.45
N ASN A 59 42.05 5.88 1.52
CA ASN A 59 41.02 6.58 2.26
C ASN A 59 39.68 6.52 1.51
N LEU A 60 38.67 5.91 2.13
CA LEU A 60 37.35 5.72 1.58
C LEU A 60 36.42 6.94 1.74
N THR A 61 36.85 8.01 2.42
CA THR A 61 36.04 9.25 2.57
C THR A 61 35.66 9.86 1.21
N ILE A 62 36.49 9.64 0.19
CA ILE A 62 36.27 10.09 -1.18
C ILE A 62 35.01 9.42 -1.78
N CYS A 63 34.71 8.21 -1.32
CA CYS A 63 33.56 7.43 -1.76
C CYS A 63 32.29 7.75 -0.97
N GLU A 64 32.33 8.69 -0.02
CA GLU A 64 31.13 9.12 0.70
C GLU A 64 30.04 9.52 -0.30
N LYS A 65 28.85 8.97 -0.19
CA LYS A 65 27.73 9.11 -1.13
C LYS A 65 27.77 8.22 -2.38
N SER A 66 28.89 7.53 -2.69
CA SER A 66 28.86 6.52 -3.74
C SER A 66 28.10 5.27 -3.27
N LYS A 67 27.59 4.50 -4.23
CA LYS A 67 26.89 3.25 -3.97
C LYS A 67 27.80 2.08 -4.26
N LEU A 68 27.79 1.11 -3.37
CA LEU A 68 28.44 -0.18 -3.56
C LEU A 68 27.43 -1.32 -3.47
N SER A 69 27.78 -2.48 -3.98
CA SER A 69 26.92 -3.66 -3.92
C SER A 69 27.56 -4.75 -3.06
N ILE A 70 26.78 -5.27 -2.11
CA ILE A 70 27.17 -6.42 -1.29
C ILE A 70 26.27 -7.59 -1.69
N PHE A 71 26.87 -8.71 -2.04
CA PHE A 71 26.17 -9.94 -2.38
C PHE A 71 26.23 -10.89 -1.19
N ILE A 72 25.07 -11.18 -0.62
CA ILE A 72 24.91 -12.00 0.57
C ILE A 72 24.39 -13.38 0.16
N PRO A 73 25.09 -14.47 0.48
CA PRO A 73 24.61 -15.82 0.21
C PRO A 73 23.45 -16.13 1.17
N ILE A 74 22.25 -16.21 0.63
CA ILE A 74 21.03 -16.54 1.37
C ILE A 74 20.04 -17.21 0.44
N ILE A 75 19.31 -18.18 0.95
CA ILE A 75 18.25 -18.84 0.20
C ILE A 75 16.96 -18.07 0.49
N LEU A 76 16.40 -17.44 -0.53
CA LEU A 76 15.13 -16.73 -0.46
C LEU A 76 14.06 -17.55 -1.17
N ASN A 77 12.94 -17.78 -0.49
CA ASN A 77 11.83 -18.55 -1.00
C ASN A 77 10.62 -17.65 -1.26
N GLY A 78 9.92 -17.88 -2.36
CA GLY A 78 8.68 -17.20 -2.70
C GLY A 78 8.87 -15.82 -3.35
N ASN A 79 7.96 -14.89 -3.06
CA ASN A 79 7.95 -13.58 -3.69
C ASN A 79 9.06 -12.67 -3.13
N LEU A 80 9.97 -12.26 -4.01
CA LEU A 80 11.10 -11.37 -3.65
C LEU A 80 10.66 -9.99 -3.17
N ASP A 81 9.49 -9.51 -3.59
CA ASP A 81 8.93 -8.24 -3.13
C ASP A 81 8.76 -8.20 -1.60
N LYS A 82 8.63 -9.36 -0.95
CA LYS A 82 8.52 -9.48 0.52
C LYS A 82 9.83 -9.19 1.26
N TYR A 83 10.96 -9.17 0.58
CA TYR A 83 12.28 -8.86 1.16
C TYR A 83 12.73 -7.43 0.89
N ASN A 84 11.96 -6.67 0.09
CA ASN A 84 12.24 -5.29 -0.25
C ASN A 84 11.20 -4.36 0.39
N PRO A 85 11.55 -3.59 1.45
CA PRO A 85 10.61 -2.68 2.11
C PRO A 85 10.07 -1.57 1.19
N ASN A 86 10.78 -1.26 0.10
CA ASN A 86 10.37 -0.27 -0.89
C ASN A 86 9.54 -0.89 -2.04
N SER A 87 9.28 -2.19 -2.00
CA SER A 87 8.50 -2.88 -3.05
C SER A 87 7.04 -2.45 -3.05
N ARG A 88 6.36 -2.75 -4.14
CA ARG A 88 4.91 -2.57 -4.27
C ARG A 88 4.13 -3.38 -3.25
N TYR A 89 4.68 -4.51 -2.79
CA TYR A 89 4.07 -5.33 -1.76
C TYR A 89 3.76 -4.54 -0.48
N TYR A 90 4.67 -3.65 -0.05
CA TYR A 90 4.51 -2.86 1.17
C TYR A 90 3.96 -1.45 0.96
N ASN A 91 4.04 -0.91 -0.27
CA ASN A 91 3.74 0.50 -0.53
C ASN A 91 2.58 0.72 -1.50
N ASP A 92 2.11 -0.32 -2.19
CA ASP A 92 0.96 -0.21 -3.10
C ASP A 92 -0.30 -0.78 -2.43
N ILE A 93 -1.23 0.11 -2.09
CA ILE A 93 -2.52 -0.28 -1.50
C ILE A 93 -3.34 -1.15 -2.44
N CYS A 94 -3.11 -1.03 -3.75
CA CYS A 94 -3.79 -1.82 -4.78
C CYS A 94 -3.10 -3.16 -5.07
N TYR A 95 -2.00 -3.48 -4.37
CA TYR A 95 -1.32 -4.77 -4.53
C TYR A 95 -2.18 -5.87 -3.93
N THR A 96 -2.60 -6.83 -4.74
CA THR A 96 -3.41 -7.97 -4.31
C THR A 96 -2.50 -9.11 -3.87
N THR A 97 -2.67 -9.56 -2.65
CA THR A 97 -2.00 -10.75 -2.10
C THR A 97 -2.97 -11.49 -1.18
N ILE A 98 -2.84 -12.79 -1.14
CA ILE A 98 -3.73 -13.67 -0.40
C ILE A 98 -2.93 -14.31 0.72
N SER A 99 -3.52 -14.42 1.91
CA SER A 99 -2.97 -15.17 3.04
C SER A 99 -3.00 -16.68 2.76
N GLU A 100 -2.36 -17.46 3.63
CA GLU A 100 -2.43 -18.92 3.58
C GLU A 100 -3.88 -19.41 3.76
N ASP A 101 -4.70 -18.65 4.47
CA ASP A 101 -6.12 -18.92 4.71
C ASP A 101 -7.05 -18.45 3.56
N GLY A 102 -6.49 -17.92 2.48
CA GLY A 102 -7.23 -17.49 1.29
C GLY A 102 -7.89 -16.11 1.40
N THR A 103 -7.61 -15.34 2.46
CA THR A 103 -8.12 -13.97 2.64
C THR A 103 -7.15 -12.92 2.11
N ASP A 104 -7.65 -11.78 1.66
CA ASP A 104 -6.80 -10.65 1.28
C ASP A 104 -6.05 -10.08 2.49
N ILE A 105 -4.76 -9.79 2.31
CA ILE A 105 -3.93 -9.22 3.36
C ILE A 105 -3.90 -7.70 3.17
N ILE A 106 -4.33 -6.96 4.18
CA ILE A 106 -4.28 -5.50 4.17
C ILE A 106 -2.83 -4.98 4.25
N MET A 107 -2.59 -3.74 3.78
CA MET A 107 -1.25 -3.16 3.75
C MET A 107 -0.58 -3.14 5.13
N LYS A 108 -1.32 -2.83 6.19
CA LYS A 108 -0.81 -2.79 7.57
C LYS A 108 -0.26 -4.15 8.01
N ASP A 109 -0.98 -5.24 7.72
CA ASP A 109 -0.55 -6.59 8.09
C ASP A 109 0.67 -7.03 7.27
N ARG A 110 0.74 -6.64 5.99
CA ARG A 110 1.93 -6.83 5.16
C ARG A 110 3.17 -6.14 5.75
N GLN A 111 3.01 -4.91 6.23
CA GLN A 111 4.10 -4.15 6.86
C GLN A 111 4.55 -4.79 8.18
N ASN A 112 3.61 -5.30 8.99
CA ASN A 112 3.92 -6.04 10.20
C ASN A 112 4.65 -7.35 9.89
N GLU A 113 4.25 -8.07 8.82
CA GLU A 113 4.90 -9.30 8.37
C GLU A 113 6.39 -9.12 8.09
N PHE A 114 6.83 -7.94 7.63
CA PHE A 114 8.23 -7.66 7.34
C PHE A 114 9.13 -7.84 8.59
N ILE A 115 8.62 -7.41 9.75
CA ILE A 115 9.34 -7.50 11.02
C ILE A 115 9.10 -8.85 11.69
N GLU A 116 7.86 -9.31 11.76
CA GLU A 116 7.47 -10.53 12.46
C GLU A 116 8.10 -11.78 11.84
N LYS A 117 8.14 -11.85 10.51
CA LYS A 117 8.74 -12.97 9.77
C LYS A 117 10.22 -12.75 9.43
N ASP A 118 10.85 -11.72 10.02
CA ASP A 118 12.27 -11.41 9.85
C ASP A 118 12.71 -11.44 8.37
N ARG A 119 12.06 -10.59 7.57
CA ARG A 119 12.30 -10.47 6.12
C ARG A 119 13.51 -9.58 5.79
N ILE A 120 14.26 -9.16 6.79
CA ILE A 120 15.42 -8.28 6.64
C ILE A 120 16.59 -9.08 6.09
N VAL A 121 17.03 -8.75 4.86
CA VAL A 121 18.15 -9.42 4.17
C VAL A 121 19.40 -8.55 4.18
N CYS A 122 19.23 -7.22 4.03
CA CYS A 122 20.34 -6.29 3.96
C CYS A 122 20.63 -5.66 5.32
N GLN A 123 21.89 -5.31 5.56
CA GLN A 123 22.28 -4.56 6.75
C GLN A 123 21.65 -3.16 6.77
N GLU A 124 21.73 -2.49 7.90
CA GLU A 124 21.23 -1.12 8.06
C GLU A 124 21.85 -0.18 7.01
N ASP A 125 21.07 0.78 6.52
CA ASP A 125 21.43 1.73 5.46
C ASP A 125 21.70 1.10 4.07
N CYS A 126 21.42 -0.18 3.91
CA CYS A 126 21.40 -0.86 2.62
C CYS A 126 19.97 -1.21 2.21
N TYR A 127 19.72 -1.25 0.91
CA TYR A 127 18.44 -1.72 0.40
C TYR A 127 18.62 -2.95 -0.49
N PHE A 128 17.68 -3.86 -0.40
CA PHE A 128 17.58 -5.02 -1.25
C PHE A 128 17.29 -4.58 -2.69
N SER A 129 18.12 -4.96 -3.64
CA SER A 129 17.99 -4.59 -5.06
C SER A 129 17.42 -5.76 -5.86
N ASP A 130 18.14 -6.88 -5.88
CA ASP A 130 17.77 -8.06 -6.65
C ASP A 130 18.30 -9.35 -6.00
N TYR A 131 17.92 -10.48 -6.59
CA TYR A 131 18.34 -11.80 -6.15
C TYR A 131 18.76 -12.66 -7.35
N ASN A 132 19.98 -13.16 -7.31
CA ASN A 132 20.48 -14.07 -8.31
C ASN A 132 20.21 -15.52 -7.88
N TYR A 133 19.32 -16.19 -8.60
CA TYR A 133 18.93 -17.57 -8.33
C TYR A 133 20.07 -18.58 -8.60
N ASP A 134 20.93 -18.33 -9.60
CA ASP A 134 22.01 -19.25 -9.97
C ASP A 134 23.09 -19.34 -8.89
N THR A 135 23.38 -18.19 -8.28
CA THR A 135 24.39 -18.12 -7.23
C THR A 135 23.82 -18.13 -5.81
N SER A 136 22.49 -18.12 -5.69
CA SER A 136 21.74 -18.00 -4.42
C SER A 136 22.26 -16.81 -3.58
N LYS A 137 22.43 -15.65 -4.22
CA LYS A 137 22.91 -14.43 -3.57
C LYS A 137 21.91 -13.28 -3.71
N ALA A 138 21.64 -12.62 -2.59
CA ALA A 138 20.91 -11.37 -2.55
C ALA A 138 21.86 -10.20 -2.76
N ARG A 139 21.49 -9.24 -3.60
CA ARG A 139 22.22 -8.00 -3.84
C ARG A 139 21.67 -6.89 -2.95
N CYS A 140 22.51 -6.40 -2.07
CA CYS A 140 22.24 -5.24 -1.23
C CYS A 140 23.06 -4.06 -1.74
N VAL A 141 22.39 -2.94 -2.01
CA VAL A 141 23.05 -1.70 -2.42
C VAL A 141 23.16 -0.78 -1.20
N CYS A 142 24.38 -0.41 -0.87
CA CYS A 142 24.73 0.34 0.34
C CYS A 142 25.38 1.67 -0.04
N GLN A 143 25.21 2.68 0.81
CA GLN A 143 26.03 3.88 0.78
C GLN A 143 27.33 3.66 1.56
N VAL A 144 28.44 4.15 1.02
CA VAL A 144 29.70 4.15 1.75
C VAL A 144 29.57 5.10 2.94
N LYS A 145 29.87 4.58 4.14
CA LYS A 145 29.90 5.34 5.39
C LYS A 145 31.16 4.99 6.16
N GLU A 146 31.72 5.97 6.84
CA GLU A 146 32.78 5.70 7.81
C GLU A 146 32.25 4.86 8.97
N CYS A 147 32.99 3.85 9.38
CA CYS A 147 32.64 3.05 10.53
C CYS A 147 32.97 3.85 11.81
N PRO A 148 31.97 4.18 12.65
CA PRO A 148 32.24 4.79 13.93
C PRO A 148 33.13 3.86 14.77
N GLN A 149 34.19 4.38 15.35
CA GLN A 149 35.22 3.60 16.08
C GLN A 149 34.70 2.94 17.37
N LEU A 150 33.52 3.27 17.83
CA LEU A 150 32.89 2.72 19.03
C LEU A 150 31.70 1.83 18.66
N PHE A 151 31.94 0.52 18.79
CA PHE A 151 30.88 -0.49 18.77
C PHE A 151 30.10 -0.47 20.09
N ASP A 152 29.11 0.40 20.19
CA ASP A 152 28.03 0.18 21.14
C ASP A 152 26.86 -0.50 20.40
N GLY A 153 26.31 -1.54 21.00
CA GLY A 153 25.40 -2.48 20.36
C GLY A 153 24.33 -1.81 19.50
N MET A 154 24.49 -1.92 18.19
CA MET A 154 23.48 -1.46 17.24
C MET A 154 22.26 -2.38 17.34
N ASN A 155 21.29 -1.97 18.12
CA ASN A 155 19.93 -2.51 18.02
C ASN A 155 19.34 -2.03 16.69
N ILE A 156 18.82 -2.98 15.87
CA ILE A 156 18.00 -2.62 14.71
C ILE A 156 16.90 -1.69 15.21
N ASN A 157 16.90 -0.46 14.75
CA ASN A 157 15.85 0.47 15.10
C ASN A 157 14.58 0.13 14.31
N LYS A 158 13.82 -0.86 14.84
CA LYS A 158 12.54 -1.28 14.27
C LYS A 158 11.59 -0.10 14.07
N ALA A 159 11.68 0.93 14.91
CA ALA A 159 10.90 2.14 14.78
C ALA A 159 11.25 2.93 13.52
N LYS A 160 12.54 3.03 13.14
CA LYS A 160 13.01 3.73 11.92
C LYS A 160 12.57 2.98 10.65
N ILE A 161 12.59 1.63 10.69
CA ILE A 161 12.07 0.82 9.58
C ILE A 161 10.55 1.02 9.44
N LEU A 162 9.82 1.04 10.56
CA LEU A 162 8.38 1.32 10.57
C LEU A 162 8.04 2.76 10.18
N GLU A 163 8.92 3.71 10.43
CA GLU A 163 8.71 5.11 10.07
C GLU A 163 8.63 5.30 8.54
N ASN A 164 9.36 4.51 7.77
CA ASN A 164 9.26 4.47 6.31
C ASN A 164 7.86 4.03 5.84
N PHE A 165 7.12 3.29 6.67
CA PHE A 165 5.74 2.88 6.41
C PHE A 165 4.68 3.86 6.94
N LYS A 166 5.05 4.85 7.77
CA LYS A 166 4.13 5.80 8.41
C LYS A 166 3.64 6.93 7.51
N ASN A 167 3.39 6.67 6.25
CA ASN A 167 2.71 7.67 5.44
C ASN A 167 1.22 7.64 5.77
N PHE A 168 0.74 8.61 6.58
CA PHE A 168 -0.65 8.75 7.03
C PHE A 168 -1.67 8.68 5.88
N TYR A 169 -1.31 9.16 4.70
CA TYR A 169 -2.15 9.06 3.50
C TYR A 169 -2.41 7.63 3.02
N ASN A 170 -1.63 6.65 3.47
CA ASN A 170 -1.82 5.26 3.11
C ASN A 170 -2.93 4.57 3.93
N TYR A 171 -3.35 5.16 5.05
CA TYR A 171 -4.38 4.62 5.94
C TYR A 171 -5.79 5.16 5.64
N ILE A 172 -5.94 6.14 4.77
CA ILE A 172 -7.24 6.71 4.43
C ILE A 172 -7.87 5.84 3.36
N ASN A 173 -8.99 5.19 3.70
CA ASN A 173 -9.76 4.31 2.81
C ASN A 173 -10.19 4.94 1.46
N PHE A 174 -10.15 6.28 1.34
CA PHE A 174 -10.45 6.97 0.07
C PHE A 174 -9.44 6.68 -1.05
N LYS A 175 -8.19 6.27 -0.74
CA LYS A 175 -7.25 5.80 -1.75
C LYS A 175 -7.68 4.48 -2.40
N PHE A 176 -8.62 3.76 -1.81
CA PHE A 176 -9.20 2.55 -2.40
C PHE A 176 -9.87 2.85 -3.75
N LEU A 177 -10.41 4.06 -3.92
CA LEU A 177 -10.97 4.51 -5.18
C LEU A 177 -9.94 4.58 -6.32
N VAL A 178 -8.65 4.74 -6.00
CA VAL A 178 -7.56 4.73 -6.99
C VAL A 178 -7.37 3.33 -7.59
N CYS A 179 -7.78 2.30 -6.87
CA CYS A 179 -7.68 0.91 -7.32
C CYS A 179 -8.79 0.48 -8.29
N TYR A 180 -9.69 1.40 -8.72
CA TYR A 180 -10.83 1.09 -9.60
C TYR A 180 -10.43 0.32 -10.86
N LYS A 181 -9.25 0.59 -11.43
CA LYS A 181 -8.74 -0.12 -12.61
C LYS A 181 -8.51 -1.61 -12.36
N LYS A 182 -8.18 -2.01 -11.12
CA LYS A 182 -8.04 -3.42 -10.76
C LYS A 182 -9.39 -4.08 -10.50
N LEU A 183 -10.33 -3.33 -9.94
CA LEU A 183 -11.71 -3.79 -9.71
C LEU A 183 -12.41 -4.15 -11.03
N PHE A 184 -12.18 -3.34 -12.07
CA PHE A 184 -12.72 -3.56 -13.41
C PHE A 184 -11.86 -4.48 -14.30
N ASN A 185 -10.76 -5.02 -13.79
CA ASN A 185 -9.99 -6.02 -14.51
C ASN A 185 -10.73 -7.36 -14.48
N LYS A 186 -10.84 -8.05 -15.64
CA LYS A 186 -11.58 -9.30 -15.83
C LYS A 186 -11.27 -10.36 -14.75
N LYS A 187 -10.00 -10.49 -14.33
CA LYS A 187 -9.58 -11.43 -13.27
C LYS A 187 -10.05 -11.00 -11.87
N GLY A 188 -10.04 -9.69 -11.56
CA GLY A 188 -10.49 -9.17 -10.28
C GLY A 188 -12.00 -9.30 -10.11
N PHE A 189 -12.76 -9.13 -11.19
CA PHE A 189 -14.22 -9.23 -11.18
C PHE A 189 -14.69 -10.68 -11.00
N ILE A 190 -14.09 -11.63 -11.76
CA ILE A 190 -14.54 -13.03 -11.78
C ILE A 190 -14.29 -13.74 -10.45
N ASN A 191 -13.19 -13.44 -9.77
CA ASN A 191 -12.78 -14.16 -8.56
C ASN A 191 -13.27 -13.53 -7.25
N ASN A 192 -13.95 -12.38 -7.30
CA ASN A 192 -14.39 -11.67 -6.11
C ASN A 192 -15.87 -11.90 -5.83
N ILE A 193 -16.19 -12.97 -5.09
CA ILE A 193 -17.56 -13.31 -4.67
C ILE A 193 -18.20 -12.15 -3.89
N GLY A 194 -17.45 -11.43 -3.07
CA GLY A 194 -17.94 -10.27 -2.33
C GLY A 194 -18.44 -9.13 -3.23
N CYS A 195 -17.78 -8.92 -4.38
CA CYS A 195 -18.21 -7.94 -5.36
C CYS A 195 -19.59 -8.28 -5.94
N TYR A 196 -19.85 -9.56 -6.24
CA TYR A 196 -21.17 -10.00 -6.72
C TYR A 196 -22.28 -9.83 -5.68
N LEU A 197 -21.97 -10.11 -4.41
CA LEU A 197 -22.92 -9.90 -3.32
C LEU A 197 -23.28 -8.42 -3.17
N ILE A 198 -22.30 -7.52 -3.17
CA ILE A 198 -22.53 -6.07 -3.08
C ILE A 198 -23.33 -5.58 -4.29
N LEU A 199 -22.97 -6.00 -5.51
CA LEU A 199 -23.71 -5.63 -6.71
C LEU A 199 -25.14 -6.15 -6.67
N SER A 200 -25.36 -7.37 -6.20
CA SER A 200 -26.69 -7.95 -6.01
C SER A 200 -27.55 -7.13 -5.05
N ILE A 201 -26.98 -6.71 -3.91
CA ILE A 201 -27.66 -5.86 -2.94
C ILE A 201 -27.99 -4.49 -3.55
N ILE A 202 -27.05 -3.86 -4.25
CA ILE A 202 -27.28 -2.58 -4.94
C ILE A 202 -28.40 -2.73 -5.97
N PHE A 203 -28.37 -3.79 -6.76
CA PHE A 203 -29.39 -4.05 -7.78
C PHE A 203 -30.76 -4.25 -7.15
N PHE A 204 -30.84 -4.99 -6.04
CA PHE A 204 -32.08 -5.17 -5.29
C PHE A 204 -32.61 -3.84 -4.74
N HIS A 205 -31.75 -2.97 -4.24
CA HIS A 205 -32.16 -1.65 -3.77
C HIS A 205 -32.66 -0.74 -4.90
N ILE A 206 -31.97 -0.72 -6.04
CA ILE A 206 -32.46 0.03 -7.22
C ILE A 206 -33.81 -0.48 -7.66
N PHE A 207 -34.00 -1.80 -7.69
CA PHE A 207 -35.24 -2.42 -8.07
C PHE A 207 -36.38 -2.09 -7.10
N THR A 208 -36.18 -2.14 -5.80
CA THR A 208 -37.17 -1.75 -4.79
C THR A 208 -37.54 -0.28 -4.88
N ILE A 209 -36.57 0.62 -5.14
CA ILE A 209 -36.83 2.05 -5.36
C ILE A 209 -37.67 2.27 -6.59
N LEU A 210 -37.39 1.55 -7.69
CA LEU A 210 -38.20 1.65 -8.92
C LEU A 210 -39.61 1.17 -8.69
N ILE A 211 -39.80 0.01 -8.05
CA ILE A 211 -41.16 -0.50 -7.71
C ILE A 211 -41.89 0.50 -6.82
N PHE A 212 -41.22 1.00 -5.78
CA PHE A 212 -41.82 1.97 -4.87
C PHE A 212 -42.24 3.26 -5.61
N LYS A 213 -41.39 3.78 -6.50
CA LYS A 213 -41.74 4.94 -7.34
C LYS A 213 -42.97 4.67 -8.22
N ILE A 214 -43.02 3.50 -8.88
CA ILE A 214 -44.12 3.14 -9.75
C ILE A 214 -45.43 3.02 -8.94
N ILE A 215 -45.40 2.32 -7.80
CA ILE A 215 -46.55 2.14 -6.94
C ILE A 215 -47.03 3.47 -6.34
N SER A 216 -46.08 4.29 -5.83
CA SER A 216 -46.43 5.60 -5.28
C SER A 216 -46.97 6.54 -6.37
N PHE A 217 -46.34 6.54 -7.55
CA PHE A 217 -46.81 7.36 -8.67
C PHE A 217 -48.25 6.97 -9.07
N TYR A 218 -48.52 5.67 -9.19
CA TYR A 218 -49.87 5.19 -9.51
C TYR A 218 -50.90 5.53 -8.40
N SER A 219 -50.50 5.40 -7.14
CA SER A 219 -51.35 5.77 -5.99
C SER A 219 -51.64 7.28 -5.95
N ILE A 220 -50.60 8.11 -6.25
CA ILE A 220 -50.76 9.56 -6.30
C ILE A 220 -51.63 9.96 -7.50
N GLU A 221 -51.41 9.37 -8.66
CA GLU A 221 -52.22 9.63 -9.85
C GLU A 221 -53.69 9.32 -9.63
N THR A 222 -53.98 8.17 -9.01
CA THR A 222 -55.36 7.78 -8.67
C THR A 222 -55.98 8.71 -7.64
N LYS A 223 -55.25 9.16 -6.62
CA LYS A 223 -55.70 10.16 -5.64
C LYS A 223 -55.94 11.52 -6.30
N ILE A 224 -55.03 11.98 -7.18
CA ILE A 224 -55.20 13.24 -7.91
C ILE A 224 -56.45 13.18 -8.82
N LYS A 225 -56.63 12.08 -9.55
CA LYS A 225 -57.86 11.87 -10.35
C LYS A 225 -59.08 11.93 -9.49
N LYS A 226 -59.12 11.27 -8.34
CA LYS A 226 -60.22 11.29 -7.41
C LYS A 226 -60.53 12.71 -6.89
N ILE A 227 -59.51 13.44 -6.48
CA ILE A 227 -59.62 14.82 -6.02
C ILE A 227 -60.06 15.74 -7.16
N ALA A 228 -59.56 15.55 -8.37
CA ALA A 228 -60.00 16.33 -9.53
C ALA A 228 -61.47 16.10 -9.84
N ILE A 229 -61.95 14.85 -9.78
CA ILE A 229 -63.34 14.50 -9.97
C ILE A 229 -64.25 15.10 -8.86
N GLU A 230 -63.79 15.00 -7.59
CA GLU A 230 -64.52 15.60 -6.45
C GLU A 230 -64.54 17.13 -6.55
N LYS A 231 -63.46 17.74 -6.97
CA LYS A 231 -63.36 19.19 -7.19
C LYS A 231 -64.24 19.65 -8.36
N TYR A 232 -64.32 18.82 -9.44
CA TYR A 232 -65.20 19.09 -10.57
C TYR A 232 -66.63 18.98 -10.15
N LYS A 233 -67.03 17.95 -9.38
CA LYS A 233 -68.35 17.76 -8.79
C LYS A 233 -68.71 18.91 -7.83
N TYR A 234 -67.72 19.36 -7.03
CA TYR A 234 -67.89 20.52 -6.13
C TYR A 234 -68.06 21.85 -6.87
N LEU A 235 -67.31 22.05 -7.96
CA LEU A 235 -67.41 23.27 -8.79
C LEU A 235 -68.84 23.32 -9.53
N TYR A 236 -69.37 22.16 -9.80
CA TYR A 236 -70.70 22.05 -10.37
C TYR A 236 -71.76 22.34 -9.32
N ASP A 237 -71.57 21.99 -8.07
CA ASP A 237 -72.45 22.24 -6.93
C ASP A 237 -72.16 23.57 -6.19
N LYS A 238 -71.53 24.51 -6.83
CA LYS A 238 -70.95 25.75 -6.30
C LYS A 238 -72.07 26.73 -5.84
N ARG A 239 -72.58 26.54 -4.61
CA ARG A 239 -73.17 27.64 -3.82
C ARG A 239 -72.76 27.66 -2.33
N ASN A 240 -72.14 26.65 -1.78
CA ASN A 240 -71.73 26.64 -0.37
C ASN A 240 -70.42 25.89 -0.17
N TYR A 241 -69.32 26.52 0.05
CA TYR A 241 -68.29 26.16 1.02
C TYR A 241 -66.91 26.79 0.72
N ARG A 242 -66.63 27.88 1.36
CA ARG A 242 -65.30 28.44 1.52
C ARG A 242 -64.79 28.12 2.94
N ARG A 243 -64.25 26.97 3.22
CA ARG A 243 -63.41 26.70 4.42
C ARG A 243 -62.93 25.24 4.39
N GLN A 244 -61.77 24.95 3.87
CA GLN A 244 -60.90 23.81 4.25
C GLN A 244 -59.82 23.54 3.20
N ILE A 245 -58.94 24.52 2.97
CA ILE A 245 -57.73 24.32 2.19
C ILE A 245 -56.57 24.85 3.04
N LYS A 246 -56.20 24.14 4.07
CA LYS A 246 -54.97 24.47 4.83
C LYS A 246 -54.20 23.26 5.37
N ASN A 247 -54.65 22.05 5.21
CA ASN A 247 -54.03 20.89 5.83
C ASN A 247 -53.33 19.91 4.84
N LYS A 248 -53.22 20.20 3.55
CA LYS A 248 -52.77 19.22 2.56
C LYS A 248 -51.30 19.36 2.12
N GLU A 249 -50.64 20.49 2.40
CA GLU A 249 -49.23 20.66 2.10
C GLU A 249 -48.27 19.95 3.10
N CYS A 250 -48.83 19.56 4.27
CA CYS A 250 -48.04 18.94 5.34
C CYS A 250 -47.69 17.46 5.07
N ASP A 251 -48.60 16.72 4.40
CA ASP A 251 -48.42 15.27 4.23
C ASP A 251 -47.38 14.88 3.17
N GLU A 252 -47.21 15.67 2.11
CA GLU A 252 -46.18 15.43 1.09
C GLU A 252 -44.77 15.71 1.63
N PHE A 253 -44.61 16.73 2.51
CA PHE A 253 -43.36 17.07 3.14
C PHE A 253 -42.93 15.99 4.13
N ILE A 254 -43.86 15.44 4.90
CA ILE A 254 -43.62 14.34 5.86
C ILE A 254 -43.20 13.06 5.13
N LEU A 255 -43.80 12.71 4.01
CA LEU A 255 -43.43 11.51 3.22
C LEU A 255 -42.04 11.62 2.63
N SER A 256 -41.67 12.80 2.10
CA SER A 256 -40.30 13.08 1.58
C SER A 256 -39.25 13.02 2.69
N TYR A 257 -39.57 13.52 3.88
CA TYR A 257 -38.69 13.52 5.04
C TYR A 257 -38.47 12.09 5.58
N ILE A 258 -39.51 11.26 5.67
CA ILE A 258 -39.40 9.86 6.08
C ILE A 258 -38.53 9.07 5.09
N PHE A 259 -38.64 9.35 3.79
CA PHE A 259 -37.85 8.68 2.76
C PHE A 259 -36.38 9.02 2.86
N MET A 260 -36.02 10.29 3.06
CA MET A 260 -34.65 10.75 3.27
C MET A 260 -34.03 10.16 4.54
N THR A 261 -34.78 10.11 5.64
CA THR A 261 -34.28 9.57 6.91
C THR A 261 -34.05 8.07 6.85
N THR A 262 -34.93 7.29 6.22
CA THR A 262 -34.71 5.85 6.02
C THR A 262 -33.52 5.57 5.11
N PHE A 263 -33.31 6.33 4.05
CA PHE A 263 -32.15 6.20 3.18
C PHE A 263 -30.83 6.48 3.90
N ILE A 264 -30.78 7.51 4.76
CA ILE A 264 -29.60 7.84 5.58
C ILE A 264 -29.31 6.75 6.61
N VAL A 265 -30.34 6.16 7.23
CA VAL A 265 -30.19 5.05 8.18
C VAL A 265 -29.64 3.81 7.48
N TYR A 266 -30.14 3.47 6.29
CA TYR A 266 -29.63 2.36 5.49
C TYR A 266 -28.17 2.56 5.06
N LEU A 267 -27.78 3.77 4.64
CA LEU A 267 -26.39 4.11 4.32
C LEU A 267 -25.47 3.95 5.56
N LYS A 268 -25.93 4.38 6.73
CA LYS A 268 -25.17 4.20 7.98
C LYS A 268 -24.99 2.73 8.34
N ILE A 269 -26.00 1.89 8.16
CA ILE A 269 -25.92 0.44 8.41
C ILE A 269 -24.92 -0.22 7.45
N ILE A 270 -24.95 0.12 6.17
CA ILE A 270 -24.02 -0.41 5.17
C ILE A 270 -22.58 0.01 5.51
N ILE A 271 -22.35 1.27 5.89
CA ILE A 271 -21.02 1.76 6.27
C ILE A 271 -20.54 1.09 7.56
N PHE A 272 -21.43 0.80 8.50
CA PHE A 272 -21.09 0.14 9.77
C PHE A 272 -20.72 -1.33 9.60
N HIS A 273 -21.30 -2.02 8.62
CA HIS A 273 -20.98 -3.42 8.32
C HIS A 273 -19.78 -3.59 7.35
N LEU A 274 -19.28 -2.50 6.76
CA LEU A 274 -18.11 -2.52 5.87
C LEU A 274 -16.81 -2.10 6.60
N ASN A 275 -16.89 -1.71 7.88
CA ASN A 275 -15.75 -1.49 8.78
C ASN A 275 -15.56 -2.69 9.71
#